data_fb754eab564e6d390e0c2c30a2ffce41
#
_entry.id   fb754eab564e6d390e0c2c30a2ffce41
#
_cell.length_a   1.000
_cell.length_b   1.000
_cell.length_c   1.000
_cell.angle_alpha   90.00
_cell.angle_beta   90.00
_cell.angle_gamma   90.00
#
_symmetry.space_group_name_H-M   'P 1'
#
loop_
_entity.id
_entity.type
_entity.pdbx_description
1 polymer ?
#
loop_
_entity_poly.entity_id
_entity_poly.type
_entity_poly.pdbx_seq_one_letter_code
_entity_poly.pdbx_strand_id
1 'polypeptide(L)'
;SMSFRKDGNYLELTADSLDELFSKENTKLCIFIHGLACTEWWWSSYAEKEYGDPRLNYGQLLEKDLGYTSIYLRYNSGLHISKNGASFTKLLDELVKASPREIEEITIIGHSMGGLVARSACYYGEQEDHSWVKKLKRVFCLGAPHFGAPLEKVGNFLTNALHSINTPG
;
A
#
# COMPACT_ATOMS: atom_id res chain seq x y z
N SER A 1 -3.57 -10.30 10.44
CA SER A 1 -4.03 -10.65 9.08
C SER A 1 -3.74 -9.51 8.12
N MET A 2 -3.57 -9.81 6.85
CA MET A 2 -3.44 -8.80 5.80
C MET A 2 -4.81 -8.18 5.50
N SER A 3 -4.86 -6.86 5.30
CA SER A 3 -6.11 -6.16 5.00
C SER A 3 -5.85 -4.82 4.35
N PHE A 4 -6.81 -4.30 3.60
CA PHE A 4 -6.79 -2.90 3.19
C PHE A 4 -7.33 -1.99 4.30
N ARG A 5 -6.84 -0.75 4.30
CA ARG A 5 -7.24 0.33 5.20
C ARG A 5 -7.58 1.57 4.38
N LYS A 6 -8.62 2.29 4.84
CA LYS A 6 -8.95 3.63 4.37
C LYS A 6 -9.12 4.54 5.58
N ASP A 7 -8.38 5.64 5.64
CA ASP A 7 -8.39 6.59 6.77
C ASP A 7 -8.24 5.92 8.14
N GLY A 8 -7.32 4.90 8.22
CA GLY A 8 -7.04 4.11 9.40
C GLY A 8 -8.05 2.99 9.72
N ASN A 9 -9.20 2.97 9.06
CA ASN A 9 -10.24 1.97 9.27
C ASN A 9 -10.05 0.74 8.38
N TYR A 10 -10.55 -0.40 8.84
CA TYR A 10 -10.61 -1.60 8.04
C TYR A 10 -11.56 -1.39 6.84
N LEU A 11 -11.09 -1.75 5.65
CA LEU A 11 -11.90 -1.71 4.45
C LEU A 11 -12.49 -3.10 4.19
N GLU A 12 -13.79 -3.21 4.32
CA GLU A 12 -14.50 -4.43 3.94
C GLU A 12 -14.59 -4.53 2.42
N LEU A 13 -14.33 -5.73 1.88
CA LEU A 13 -14.41 -5.98 0.45
C LEU A 13 -15.83 -6.42 0.06
N THR A 14 -16.82 -5.61 0.40
CA THR A 14 -18.21 -5.77 -0.02
C THR A 14 -18.54 -4.77 -1.13
N ALA A 15 -19.56 -5.08 -1.94
CA ALA A 15 -19.98 -4.19 -3.02
C ALA A 15 -20.35 -2.80 -2.49
N ASP A 16 -21.09 -2.74 -1.38
CA ASP A 16 -21.54 -1.47 -0.78
C ASP A 16 -20.34 -0.63 -0.29
N SER A 17 -19.42 -1.21 0.49
CA SER A 17 -18.22 -0.51 0.98
C SER A 17 -17.34 -0.03 -0.16
N LEU A 18 -17.20 -0.81 -1.22
CA LEU A 18 -16.42 -0.44 -2.38
C LEU A 18 -17.13 0.59 -3.27
N ASP A 19 -18.45 0.59 -3.33
CA ASP A 19 -19.21 1.64 -4.01
C ASP A 19 -19.07 3.01 -3.31
N GLU A 20 -19.06 3.00 -1.97
CA GLU A 20 -18.79 4.20 -1.16
C GLU A 20 -17.36 4.70 -1.28
N LEU A 21 -16.40 3.78 -1.41
CA LEU A 21 -14.97 4.10 -1.51
C LEU A 21 -14.65 4.91 -2.77
N PHE A 22 -15.24 4.54 -3.91
CA PHE A 22 -15.00 5.19 -5.18
C PHE A 22 -16.01 6.31 -5.42
N SER A 23 -15.56 7.54 -5.68
CA SER A 23 -16.44 8.58 -6.21
C SER A 23 -16.97 8.20 -7.59
N LYS A 24 -18.12 8.76 -7.99
CA LYS A 24 -18.80 8.38 -9.25
C LYS A 24 -17.94 8.51 -10.52
N GLU A 25 -16.92 9.36 -10.48
CA GLU A 25 -16.06 9.67 -11.64
C GLU A 25 -14.66 9.05 -11.51
N ASN A 26 -14.36 8.37 -10.39
CA ASN A 26 -13.02 7.90 -10.11
C ASN A 26 -12.89 6.40 -10.37
N THR A 27 -12.08 6.05 -11.37
CA THR A 27 -11.78 4.66 -11.79
C THR A 27 -10.33 4.26 -11.48
N LYS A 28 -9.58 5.15 -10.81
CA LYS A 28 -8.15 4.98 -10.53
C LYS A 28 -7.92 4.61 -9.08
N LEU A 29 -7.21 3.51 -8.84
CA LEU A 29 -6.86 3.02 -7.51
C LEU A 29 -5.36 3.19 -7.26
N CYS A 30 -4.98 3.79 -6.12
CA CYS A 30 -3.61 3.82 -5.64
C CYS A 30 -3.49 3.02 -4.33
N ILE A 31 -2.54 2.09 -4.28
CA ILE A 31 -2.31 1.23 -3.11
C ILE A 31 -0.94 1.54 -2.52
N PHE A 32 -0.92 1.94 -1.26
CA PHE A 32 0.29 2.23 -0.50
C PHE A 32 0.70 1.03 0.37
N ILE A 33 1.97 0.61 0.27
CA ILE A 33 2.53 -0.53 1.00
C ILE A 33 3.70 -0.05 1.86
N HIS A 34 3.56 -0.16 3.17
CA HIS A 34 4.58 0.27 4.15
C HIS A 34 5.80 -0.67 4.18
N GLY A 35 6.87 -0.22 4.82
CA GLY A 35 8.10 -0.97 5.02
C GLY A 35 8.08 -1.92 6.22
N LEU A 36 9.25 -2.52 6.50
CA LEU A 36 9.48 -3.39 7.65
C LEU A 36 9.22 -2.65 8.97
N ALA A 37 8.54 -3.33 9.91
CA ALA A 37 8.19 -2.81 11.24
C ALA A 37 7.35 -1.51 11.24
N CYS A 38 6.74 -1.17 10.10
CA CYS A 38 5.82 -0.04 9.95
C CYS A 38 4.37 -0.51 9.84
N THR A 39 3.47 0.47 9.80
CA THR A 39 2.05 0.30 9.48
C THR A 39 1.65 1.36 8.45
N GLU A 40 0.38 1.41 8.06
CA GLU A 40 -0.14 2.44 7.15
C GLU A 40 0.08 3.87 7.66
N TRP A 41 0.22 4.08 8.97
CA TRP A 41 0.50 5.39 9.57
C TRP A 41 1.87 5.98 9.17
N TRP A 42 2.79 5.15 8.65
CA TRP A 42 4.04 5.60 8.08
C TRP A 42 3.85 6.71 7.03
N TRP A 43 2.80 6.61 6.25
CA TRP A 43 2.51 7.54 5.16
C TRP A 43 2.05 8.92 5.63
N SER A 44 1.77 9.07 6.92
CA SER A 44 1.41 10.34 7.58
C SER A 44 2.50 10.85 8.53
N SER A 45 3.62 10.14 8.69
CA SER A 45 4.63 10.41 9.74
C SER A 45 5.23 11.82 9.72
N TYR A 46 5.23 12.48 8.58
CA TYR A 46 5.77 13.83 8.42
C TYR A 46 4.71 14.86 8.00
N ALA A 47 3.45 14.49 7.99
CA ALA A 47 2.37 15.30 7.45
C ALA A 47 2.24 16.66 8.16
N GLU A 48 2.28 16.67 9.50
CA GLU A 48 2.20 17.90 10.29
C GLU A 48 3.38 18.84 10.01
N LYS A 49 4.60 18.29 9.98
CA LYS A 49 5.82 19.07 9.74
C LYS A 49 5.86 19.67 8.33
N GLU A 50 5.47 18.90 7.31
CA GLU A 50 5.61 19.30 5.92
C GLU A 50 4.39 20.09 5.41
N TYR A 51 3.20 19.82 5.94
CA TYR A 51 1.94 20.39 5.44
C TYR A 51 1.13 21.15 6.49
N GLY A 52 1.55 21.13 7.76
CA GLY A 52 0.82 21.78 8.86
C GLY A 52 -0.49 21.09 9.24
N ASP A 53 -0.77 19.92 8.69
CA ASP A 53 -1.95 19.10 9.02
C ASP A 53 -1.52 17.62 9.18
N PRO A 54 -1.61 17.06 10.40
CA PRO A 54 -1.19 15.68 10.67
C PRO A 54 -2.04 14.63 9.93
N ARG A 55 -3.18 15.01 9.39
CA ARG A 55 -4.08 14.13 8.66
C ARG A 55 -3.75 14.06 7.17
N LEU A 56 -3.06 15.07 6.64
CA LEU A 56 -2.73 15.16 5.23
C LEU A 56 -1.57 14.20 4.90
N ASN A 57 -1.83 13.21 4.07
CA ASN A 57 -0.84 12.24 3.62
C ASN A 57 -0.74 12.21 2.09
N TYR A 58 0.24 11.48 1.57
CA TYR A 58 0.46 11.38 0.12
C TYR A 58 -0.76 10.84 -0.63
N GLY A 59 -1.54 9.94 -0.03
CA GLY A 59 -2.74 9.39 -0.65
C GLY A 59 -3.82 10.45 -0.82
N GLN A 60 -4.05 11.27 0.19
CA GLN A 60 -5.01 12.37 0.11
C GLN A 60 -4.60 13.44 -0.91
N LEU A 61 -3.30 13.70 -1.05
CA LEU A 61 -2.78 14.59 -2.10
C LEU A 61 -3.03 14.01 -3.50
N LEU A 62 -2.78 12.72 -3.70
CA LEU A 62 -3.07 12.04 -4.97
C LEU A 62 -4.57 12.02 -5.30
N GLU A 63 -5.42 11.87 -4.28
CA GLU A 63 -6.88 11.97 -4.45
C GLU A 63 -7.27 13.36 -4.93
N LYS A 64 -6.78 14.40 -4.26
CA LYS A 64 -7.09 15.80 -4.55
C LYS A 64 -6.57 16.26 -5.92
N ASP A 65 -5.30 15.93 -6.22
CA ASP A 65 -4.60 16.52 -7.36
C ASP A 65 -4.75 15.69 -8.64
N LEU A 66 -4.91 14.35 -8.52
CA LEU A 66 -4.89 13.43 -9.65
C LEU A 66 -6.13 12.51 -9.75
N GLY A 67 -7.07 12.63 -8.82
CA GLY A 67 -8.32 11.86 -8.84
C GLY A 67 -8.14 10.36 -8.60
N TYR A 68 -7.13 9.96 -7.81
CA TYR A 68 -7.02 8.57 -7.36
C TYR A 68 -7.92 8.31 -6.16
N THR A 69 -8.37 7.07 -6.02
CA THR A 69 -8.83 6.55 -4.73
C THR A 69 -7.64 5.87 -4.06
N SER A 70 -7.22 6.33 -2.89
CA SER A 70 -6.04 5.82 -2.19
C SER A 70 -6.44 4.91 -1.05
N ILE A 71 -5.82 3.72 -1.00
CA ILE A 71 -5.96 2.75 0.09
C ILE A 71 -4.58 2.28 0.56
N TYR A 72 -4.52 1.71 1.74
CA TYR A 72 -3.28 1.32 2.39
C TYR A 72 -3.30 -0.16 2.74
N LEU A 73 -2.21 -0.86 2.44
CA LEU A 73 -2.07 -2.26 2.84
C LEU A 73 -1.49 -2.34 4.25
N ARG A 74 -2.22 -2.97 5.17
CA ARG A 74 -1.71 -3.42 6.47
C ARG A 74 -1.38 -4.89 6.37
N TYR A 75 -0.14 -5.26 6.71
CA TYR A 75 0.32 -6.65 6.66
C TYR A 75 1.37 -6.93 7.73
N ASN A 76 1.61 -8.21 8.02
CA ASN A 76 2.67 -8.63 8.92
C ASN A 76 4.02 -8.61 8.19
N SER A 77 4.79 -7.55 8.39
CA SER A 77 6.12 -7.39 7.80
C SER A 77 7.19 -8.35 8.35
N GLY A 78 6.88 -9.12 9.40
CA GLY A 78 7.74 -10.21 9.91
C GLY A 78 7.65 -11.51 9.11
N LEU A 79 6.71 -11.62 8.17
CA LEU A 79 6.62 -12.78 7.29
C LEU A 79 7.51 -12.61 6.05
N HIS A 80 7.86 -13.74 5.41
CA HIS A 80 8.59 -13.74 4.15
C HIS A 80 7.90 -12.88 3.09
N ILE A 81 8.70 -12.17 2.28
CA ILE A 81 8.22 -11.32 1.18
C ILE A 81 7.34 -12.12 0.23
N SER A 82 7.73 -13.35 -0.13
CA SER A 82 6.96 -14.22 -1.01
C SER A 82 5.58 -14.57 -0.43
N LYS A 83 5.48 -14.84 0.89
CA LYS A 83 4.20 -15.10 1.54
C LYS A 83 3.31 -13.87 1.54
N ASN A 84 3.87 -12.70 1.83
CA ASN A 84 3.16 -11.44 1.77
C ASN A 84 2.71 -11.11 0.35
N GLY A 85 3.56 -11.34 -0.66
CA GLY A 85 3.22 -11.13 -2.06
C GLY A 85 2.07 -12.03 -2.53
N ALA A 86 2.14 -13.33 -2.21
CA ALA A 86 1.08 -14.29 -2.54
C ALA A 86 -0.25 -13.99 -1.83
N SER A 87 -0.21 -13.46 -0.61
CA SER A 87 -1.42 -13.02 0.09
C SER A 87 -1.97 -11.72 -0.48
N PHE A 88 -1.11 -10.78 -0.82
CA PHE A 88 -1.51 -9.49 -1.36
C PHE A 88 -2.13 -9.62 -2.75
N THR A 89 -1.57 -10.46 -3.64
CA THR A 89 -2.15 -10.67 -4.97
C THR A 89 -3.58 -11.20 -4.91
N LYS A 90 -3.87 -12.12 -3.97
CA LYS A 90 -5.22 -12.66 -3.75
C LYS A 90 -6.18 -11.61 -3.20
N LEU A 91 -5.75 -10.87 -2.19
CA LEU A 91 -6.55 -9.80 -1.59
C LEU A 91 -6.89 -8.70 -2.62
N LEU A 92 -5.95 -8.38 -3.52
CA LEU A 92 -6.19 -7.41 -4.57
C LEU A 92 -7.14 -7.94 -5.65
N ASP A 93 -7.04 -9.21 -5.98
CA ASP A 93 -7.98 -9.86 -6.91
C ASP A 93 -9.40 -9.93 -6.33
N GLU A 94 -9.52 -10.20 -5.02
CA GLU A 94 -10.80 -10.13 -4.30
C GLU A 94 -11.41 -8.73 -4.37
N LEU A 95 -10.61 -7.67 -4.12
CA LEU A 95 -11.06 -6.28 -4.22
C LEU A 95 -11.59 -5.97 -5.62
N VAL A 96 -10.82 -6.31 -6.66
CA VAL A 96 -11.22 -6.01 -8.04
C VAL A 96 -12.48 -6.76 -8.45
N LYS A 97 -12.65 -8.00 -8.00
CA LYS A 97 -13.85 -8.81 -8.27
C LYS A 97 -15.07 -8.34 -7.49
N ALA A 98 -14.89 -7.88 -6.26
CA ALA A 98 -15.98 -7.39 -5.41
C ALA A 98 -16.44 -5.96 -5.77
N SER A 99 -15.59 -5.19 -6.47
CA SER A 99 -15.92 -3.81 -6.84
C SER A 99 -17.11 -3.77 -7.81
N PRO A 100 -18.20 -3.05 -7.48
CA PRO A 100 -19.33 -2.86 -8.37
C PRO A 100 -19.00 -1.89 -9.52
N ARG A 101 -17.90 -1.15 -9.39
CA ARG A 101 -17.41 -0.19 -10.38
C ARG A 101 -16.19 -0.74 -11.09
N GLU A 102 -16.05 -0.37 -12.35
CA GLU A 102 -14.84 -0.70 -13.09
C GLU A 102 -13.64 0.07 -12.51
N ILE A 103 -12.59 -0.66 -12.17
CA ILE A 103 -11.27 -0.10 -11.86
C ILE A 103 -10.46 -0.16 -13.15
N GLU A 104 -10.17 0.98 -13.74
CA GLU A 104 -9.44 1.06 -15.02
C GLU A 104 -7.94 1.10 -14.83
N GLU A 105 -7.48 1.72 -13.76
CA GLU A 105 -6.06 1.90 -13.47
C GLU A 105 -5.74 1.55 -12.03
N ILE A 106 -4.69 0.73 -11.83
CA ILE A 106 -4.09 0.45 -10.53
C ILE A 106 -2.65 0.96 -10.54
N THR A 107 -2.31 1.74 -9.51
CA THR A 107 -0.95 2.14 -9.19
C THR A 107 -0.59 1.61 -7.81
N ILE A 108 0.61 1.06 -7.65
CA ILE A 108 1.11 0.56 -6.36
C ILE A 108 2.34 1.37 -5.98
N ILE A 109 2.38 1.86 -4.75
CA ILE A 109 3.52 2.60 -4.19
C ILE A 109 4.02 1.85 -2.95
N GLY A 110 5.17 1.23 -3.06
CA GLY A 110 5.78 0.46 -1.98
C GLY A 110 7.05 1.13 -1.44
N HIS A 111 7.08 1.36 -0.13
CA HIS A 111 8.26 1.87 0.56
C HIS A 111 9.12 0.72 1.11
N SER A 112 10.44 0.76 0.88
CA SER A 112 11.39 -0.21 1.41
C SER A 112 10.96 -1.66 1.10
N MET A 113 10.76 -2.51 2.11
CA MET A 113 10.25 -3.87 1.96
C MET A 113 8.90 -3.93 1.23
N GLY A 114 8.06 -2.90 1.35
CA GLY A 114 6.78 -2.80 0.64
C GLY A 114 6.92 -2.83 -0.88
N GLY A 115 8.01 -2.29 -1.42
CA GLY A 115 8.33 -2.39 -2.85
C GLY A 115 8.67 -3.82 -3.28
N LEU A 116 9.30 -4.61 -2.41
CA LEU A 116 9.58 -6.03 -2.66
C LEU A 116 8.29 -6.87 -2.60
N VAL A 117 7.40 -6.55 -1.66
CA VAL A 117 6.07 -7.19 -1.55
C VAL A 117 5.24 -6.90 -2.81
N ALA A 118 5.25 -5.65 -3.29
CA ALA A 118 4.56 -5.27 -4.53
C ALA A 118 5.06 -6.09 -5.73
N ARG A 119 6.38 -6.17 -5.92
CA ARG A 119 6.97 -6.98 -7.01
C ARG A 119 6.63 -8.46 -6.88
N SER A 120 6.68 -9.00 -5.68
CA SER A 120 6.31 -10.39 -5.40
C SER A 120 4.84 -10.64 -5.73
N ALA A 121 3.95 -9.70 -5.42
CA ALA A 121 2.54 -9.81 -5.78
C ALA A 121 2.30 -9.78 -7.29
N CYS A 122 3.03 -8.92 -8.02
CA CYS A 122 2.98 -8.90 -9.49
C CYS A 122 3.36 -10.25 -10.07
N TYR A 123 4.46 -10.85 -9.59
CA TYR A 123 4.89 -12.18 -10.04
C TYR A 123 3.81 -13.24 -9.84
N TYR A 124 3.24 -13.35 -8.63
CA TYR A 124 2.17 -14.33 -8.37
C TYR A 124 0.88 -14.00 -9.12
N GLY A 125 0.56 -12.72 -9.27
CA GLY A 125 -0.60 -12.28 -10.04
C GLY A 125 -0.54 -12.70 -11.51
N GLU A 126 0.63 -12.59 -12.12
CA GLU A 126 0.88 -13.08 -13.48
C GLU A 126 0.80 -14.61 -13.56
N GLN A 127 1.40 -15.34 -12.61
CA GLN A 127 1.38 -16.80 -12.58
C GLN A 127 -0.03 -17.37 -12.39
N GLU A 128 -0.88 -16.71 -11.62
CA GLU A 128 -2.24 -17.13 -11.30
C GLU A 128 -3.29 -16.48 -12.24
N ASP A 129 -2.88 -15.71 -13.27
CA ASP A 129 -3.71 -14.98 -14.25
C ASP A 129 -4.79 -14.10 -13.57
N HIS A 130 -4.41 -13.39 -12.50
CA HIS A 130 -5.31 -12.49 -11.80
C HIS A 130 -5.68 -11.27 -12.66
N SER A 131 -6.95 -10.91 -12.65
CA SER A 131 -7.50 -9.85 -13.50
C SER A 131 -6.93 -8.45 -13.23
N TRP A 132 -6.52 -8.19 -11.99
CA TRP A 132 -5.96 -6.90 -11.60
C TRP A 132 -4.63 -6.57 -12.29
N VAL A 133 -3.87 -7.60 -12.71
CA VAL A 133 -2.57 -7.41 -13.40
C VAL A 133 -2.74 -6.61 -14.69
N LYS A 134 -3.82 -6.85 -15.44
CA LYS A 134 -4.13 -6.13 -16.69
C LYS A 134 -4.48 -4.66 -16.44
N LYS A 135 -4.87 -4.32 -15.23
CA LYS A 135 -5.23 -2.96 -14.78
C LYS A 135 -4.04 -2.21 -14.16
N LEU A 136 -2.97 -2.92 -13.83
CA LEU A 136 -1.77 -2.33 -13.24
C LEU A 136 -1.02 -1.47 -14.27
N LYS A 137 -0.87 -0.19 -13.95
CA LYS A 137 -0.16 0.76 -14.81
C LYS A 137 1.23 1.10 -14.28
N ARG A 138 1.39 1.20 -12.95
CA ARG A 138 2.66 1.64 -12.34
C ARG A 138 2.91 0.93 -11.01
N VAL A 139 4.18 0.63 -10.78
CA VAL A 139 4.69 0.23 -9.47
C VAL A 139 5.86 1.13 -9.13
N PHE A 140 5.72 1.93 -8.09
CA PHE A 140 6.79 2.77 -7.56
C PHE A 140 7.42 2.07 -6.35
N CYS A 141 8.73 1.84 -6.42
CA CYS A 141 9.50 1.24 -5.36
C CYS A 141 10.40 2.31 -4.72
N LEU A 142 9.96 2.87 -3.61
CA LEU A 142 10.67 3.93 -2.90
C LEU A 142 11.67 3.32 -1.92
N GLY A 143 12.96 3.43 -2.21
CA GLY A 143 14.02 2.90 -1.36
C GLY A 143 13.98 1.38 -1.15
N ALA A 144 13.43 0.62 -2.09
CA ALA A 144 13.34 -0.84 -1.99
C ALA A 144 14.70 -1.51 -2.25
N PRO A 145 15.16 -2.42 -1.38
CA PRO A 145 16.48 -3.06 -1.50
C PRO A 145 16.43 -4.25 -2.49
N HIS A 146 16.35 -3.97 -3.79
CA HIS A 146 16.20 -4.99 -4.84
C HIS A 146 17.35 -5.99 -4.94
N PHE A 147 18.54 -5.60 -4.49
CA PHE A 147 19.76 -6.45 -4.48
C PHE A 147 20.07 -7.05 -3.11
N GLY A 148 19.10 -7.04 -2.20
CA GLY A 148 19.28 -7.36 -0.79
C GLY A 148 19.78 -6.17 0.01
N ALA A 149 19.61 -6.22 1.31
CA ALA A 149 20.17 -5.24 2.23
C ALA A 149 21.23 -5.93 3.09
N PRO A 150 22.46 -5.39 3.21
CA PRO A 150 23.40 -5.82 4.22
C PRO A 150 22.77 -5.76 5.61
N LEU A 151 23.01 -6.75 6.46
CA LEU A 151 22.40 -6.87 7.80
C LEU A 151 22.56 -5.59 8.62
N GLU A 152 23.69 -4.91 8.46
CA GLU A 152 24.01 -3.62 9.10
C GLU A 152 23.02 -2.50 8.69
N LYS A 153 22.65 -2.42 7.41
CA LYS A 153 21.69 -1.42 6.92
C LYS A 153 20.27 -1.73 7.39
N VAL A 154 19.90 -3.00 7.52
CA VAL A 154 18.63 -3.41 8.10
C VAL A 154 18.55 -3.04 9.58
N GLY A 155 19.62 -3.26 10.34
CA GLY A 155 19.74 -2.85 11.74
C GLY A 155 19.58 -1.35 11.93
N ASN A 156 20.28 -0.55 11.16
CA ASN A 156 20.18 0.92 11.20
C ASN A 156 18.80 1.43 10.79
N PHE A 157 18.16 0.80 9.80
CA PHE A 157 16.79 1.12 9.40
C PHE A 157 15.78 0.82 10.51
N LEU A 158 15.89 -0.35 11.16
CA LEU A 158 15.05 -0.73 12.29
C LEU A 158 15.22 0.22 13.48
N THR A 159 16.45 0.60 13.79
CA THR A 159 16.75 1.55 14.86
C THR A 159 16.12 2.91 14.57
N ASN A 160 16.25 3.42 13.36
CA ASN A 160 15.65 4.70 12.98
C ASN A 160 14.12 4.65 12.97
N ALA A 161 13.52 3.54 12.49
CA ALA A 161 12.06 3.35 12.51
C ALA A 161 11.51 3.29 13.95
N LEU A 162 12.22 2.61 14.87
CA LEU A 162 11.86 2.54 16.27
C LEU A 162 12.02 3.88 16.98
N HIS A 163 13.05 4.66 16.64
CA HIS A 163 13.21 6.03 17.17
C HIS A 163 12.10 6.97 16.72
N SER A 164 11.62 6.85 15.49
CA SER A 164 10.51 7.65 14.97
C SER A 164 9.17 7.36 15.66
N ILE A 165 9.01 6.17 16.24
CA ILE A 165 7.80 5.74 16.96
C ILE A 165 7.87 6.20 18.45
N ASN A 166 9.07 6.39 19.00
CA ASN A 166 9.30 6.64 20.43
C ASN A 166 9.60 8.11 20.77
N THR A 167 9.46 9.06 19.89
CA THR A 167 9.52 10.49 20.21
C THR A 167 8.11 11.00 20.47
N PRO A 168 7.67 11.11 21.76
CA PRO A 168 6.51 11.92 22.09
C PRO A 168 6.93 13.39 21.86
N GLY A 169 6.18 14.08 21.02
CA GLY A 169 6.23 15.53 20.89
C GLY A 169 5.68 16.21 22.13
#